data_f86fe231e946453f71cdb0a1333bdbdc
#
_entry.id   f86fe231e946453f71cdb0a1333bdbdc
#
_cell.length_a   1.000
_cell.length_b   1.000
_cell.length_c   1.000
_cell.angle_alpha   90.00
_cell.angle_beta   90.00
_cell.angle_gamma   90.00
#
_symmetry.space_group_name_H-M   'P 1'
#
loop_
_entity.id
_entity.type
_entity.pdbx_description
1 polymer ?
#
loop_
_entity_poly.entity_id
_entity_poly.type
_entity_poly.pdbx_seq_one_letter_code
_entity_poly.pdbx_strand_id
1 'polypeptide(L)'
;SLDRGTTESIDNSIPFFAELGKMNIETTLQGFYTNAKISGSENQKVYEKYLKIKSNLNDENLDLLEKEIKNNVTKNAEITEEINNKRDKLTIRKYLYTANFALVNPKYEVSPYIALTEIPDANLKLLDTISKTLDPKVAKSKYGKRLKEWIKERRTNEEN
;
A
#
# COMPACT_ATOMS: atom_id res chain seq x y z
N SER A 1 16.48 -10.15 8.12
CA SER A 1 16.43 -9.31 9.34
C SER A 1 17.78 -9.38 10.06
N LEU A 2 18.21 -8.25 10.61
CA LEU A 2 19.38 -8.19 11.49
C LEU A 2 18.85 -8.10 12.92
N ASP A 3 19.14 -9.14 13.72
CA ASP A 3 18.88 -9.08 15.16
C ASP A 3 20.00 -8.27 15.83
N ARG A 4 19.63 -7.15 16.44
CA ARG A 4 20.56 -6.26 17.15
C ARG A 4 20.59 -6.52 18.66
N GLY A 5 19.88 -7.52 19.17
CA GLY A 5 19.84 -7.85 20.59
C GLY A 5 19.28 -6.74 21.49
N THR A 6 18.51 -5.78 20.93
CA THR A 6 17.83 -4.73 21.68
C THR A 6 16.38 -5.10 21.91
N THR A 7 15.89 -4.88 23.12
CA THR A 7 14.50 -5.15 23.55
C THR A 7 13.45 -4.22 22.93
N GLU A 8 13.84 -3.18 22.21
CA GLU A 8 12.95 -2.35 21.44
C GLU A 8 12.79 -2.96 20.06
N SER A 9 11.57 -3.38 19.70
CA SER A 9 11.22 -3.90 18.38
C SER A 9 11.22 -2.79 17.32
N ILE A 10 12.39 -2.27 17.00
CA ILE A 10 12.56 -1.52 15.76
C ILE A 10 12.41 -2.55 14.65
N ASP A 11 11.45 -2.36 13.77
CA ASP A 11 11.28 -3.22 12.60
C ASP A 11 12.53 -3.14 11.73
N ASN A 12 13.39 -4.15 11.86
CA ASN A 12 14.65 -4.27 11.13
C ASN A 12 14.45 -5.05 9.81
N SER A 13 13.22 -5.12 9.31
CA SER A 13 12.90 -5.83 8.08
C SER A 13 12.86 -4.89 6.87
N ILE A 14 13.37 -5.38 5.74
CA ILE A 14 13.27 -4.72 4.45
C ILE A 14 12.30 -5.56 3.61
N PRO A 15 11.04 -5.12 3.43
CA PRO A 15 10.11 -5.82 2.56
C PRO A 15 10.50 -5.60 1.09
N PHE A 16 10.54 -6.68 0.30
CA PHE A 16 10.84 -6.59 -1.12
C PHE A 16 10.15 -7.69 -1.93
N PHE A 17 9.97 -7.44 -3.22
CA PHE A 17 9.48 -8.42 -4.16
C PHE A 17 10.63 -9.28 -4.69
N ALA A 18 10.65 -10.56 -4.28
CA ALA A 18 11.62 -11.52 -4.77
C ALA A 18 11.23 -11.98 -6.19
N GLU A 19 12.19 -11.93 -7.11
CA GLU A 19 12.05 -12.41 -8.49
C GLU A 19 13.18 -13.37 -8.83
N LEU A 20 12.96 -14.20 -9.86
CA LEU A 20 14.01 -15.07 -10.38
C LEU A 20 15.11 -14.22 -11.02
N GLY A 21 16.36 -14.45 -10.61
CA GLY A 21 17.53 -13.73 -11.12
C GLY A 21 18.39 -13.19 -10.00
N LYS A 22 19.33 -12.32 -10.37
CA LYS A 22 20.23 -11.68 -9.42
C LYS A 22 19.59 -10.39 -8.92
N MET A 23 19.38 -10.31 -7.61
CA MET A 23 18.93 -9.11 -6.92
C MET A 23 20.02 -8.60 -5.99
N ASN A 24 20.17 -7.30 -5.89
CA ASN A 24 21.07 -6.65 -4.95
C ASN A 24 20.27 -5.77 -3.98
N ILE A 25 20.63 -5.84 -2.71
CA ILE A 25 20.12 -4.96 -1.66
C ILE A 25 21.30 -4.23 -1.05
N GLU A 26 21.35 -2.92 -1.20
CA GLU A 26 22.38 -2.05 -0.66
C GLU A 26 21.76 -1.16 0.41
N THR A 27 22.37 -1.08 1.58
CA THR A 27 21.88 -0.26 2.69
C THR A 27 23.03 0.15 3.62
N THR A 28 22.75 1.02 4.59
CA THR A 28 23.67 1.46 5.63
C THR A 28 23.25 0.94 6.99
N LEU A 29 24.20 0.72 7.90
CA LEU A 29 23.89 0.26 9.27
C LEU A 29 22.98 1.22 10.03
N GLN A 30 23.13 2.54 9.83
CA GLN A 30 22.36 3.57 10.54
C GLN A 30 20.95 3.78 9.94
N GLY A 31 20.76 3.45 8.66
CA GLY A 31 19.49 3.58 7.96
C GLY A 31 19.08 2.27 7.29
N PHE A 32 19.18 1.15 8.01
CA PHE A 32 19.07 -0.19 7.44
C PHE A 32 17.84 -0.37 6.54
N TYR A 33 16.67 0.05 6.95
CA TYR A 33 15.44 -0.07 6.16
C TYR A 33 15.09 1.22 5.39
N THR A 34 15.45 2.40 5.90
CA THR A 34 15.13 3.68 5.26
C THR A 34 15.99 3.99 4.04
N ASN A 35 17.25 3.53 4.05
CA ASN A 35 18.22 3.78 2.99
C ASN A 35 18.43 2.57 2.07
N ALA A 36 17.61 1.53 2.21
CA ALA A 36 17.74 0.33 1.39
C ALA A 36 17.44 0.61 -0.08
N LYS A 37 18.39 0.29 -0.95
CA LYS A 37 18.21 0.31 -2.41
C LYS A 37 18.16 -1.11 -2.91
N ILE A 38 17.08 -1.45 -3.60
CA ILE A 38 16.82 -2.78 -4.14
C ILE A 38 16.87 -2.71 -5.66
N SER A 39 17.69 -3.54 -6.27
CA SER A 39 17.83 -3.62 -7.73
C SER A 39 17.70 -5.05 -8.23
N GLY A 40 17.36 -5.22 -9.51
CA GLY A 40 17.19 -6.53 -10.12
C GLY A 40 15.75 -7.08 -10.09
N SER A 41 14.78 -6.32 -9.54
CA SER A 41 13.35 -6.68 -9.55
C SER A 41 12.53 -5.61 -10.25
N GLU A 42 11.77 -5.98 -11.27
CA GLU A 42 10.82 -5.07 -11.94
C GLU A 42 9.59 -4.81 -11.07
N ASN A 43 9.11 -5.82 -10.32
CA ASN A 43 8.05 -5.63 -9.33
C ASN A 43 8.45 -4.60 -8.28
N GLN A 44 9.70 -4.67 -7.78
CA GLN A 44 10.20 -3.70 -6.80
C GLN A 44 10.17 -2.27 -7.35
N LYS A 45 10.63 -2.05 -8.59
CA LYS A 45 10.61 -0.72 -9.22
C LYS A 45 9.17 -0.17 -9.35
N VAL A 46 8.22 -1.02 -9.69
CA VAL A 46 6.80 -0.63 -9.78
C VAL A 46 6.24 -0.33 -8.39
N TYR A 47 6.59 -1.14 -7.39
CA TYR A 47 6.17 -0.92 -6.01
C TYR A 47 6.72 0.40 -5.43
N GLU A 48 7.97 0.73 -5.69
CA GLU A 48 8.58 2.00 -5.28
C GLU A 48 7.87 3.21 -5.87
N LYS A 49 7.42 3.14 -7.13
CA LYS A 49 6.60 4.20 -7.73
C LYS A 49 5.28 4.38 -6.97
N TYR A 50 4.64 3.27 -6.58
CA TYR A 50 3.44 3.30 -5.77
C TYR A 50 3.71 3.93 -4.39
N LEU A 51 4.77 3.48 -3.70
CA LEU A 51 5.14 3.96 -2.38
C LEU A 51 5.45 5.47 -2.36
N LYS A 52 6.09 5.99 -3.40
CA LYS A 52 6.38 7.43 -3.51
C LYS A 52 5.13 8.28 -3.46
N ILE A 53 4.09 7.91 -4.20
CA ILE A 53 2.82 8.65 -4.19
C ILE A 53 2.06 8.41 -2.88
N LYS A 54 2.08 7.16 -2.38
CA LYS A 54 1.49 6.84 -1.07
C LYS A 54 2.11 7.67 0.06
N SER A 55 3.44 7.86 0.04
CA SER A 55 4.14 8.72 0.99
C SER A 55 3.62 10.15 0.94
N ASN A 56 3.54 10.77 -0.23
CA ASN A 56 3.03 12.13 -0.37
C ASN A 56 1.59 12.28 0.19
N LEU A 57 0.73 11.27 -0.04
CA LEU A 57 -0.63 11.27 0.51
C LEU A 57 -0.65 11.07 2.03
N ASN A 58 0.32 10.35 2.58
CA ASN A 58 0.48 10.20 4.02
C ASN A 58 1.00 11.51 4.66
N ASP A 59 1.92 12.21 3.99
CA ASP A 59 2.43 13.51 4.45
C ASP A 59 1.29 14.54 4.53
N GLU A 60 0.41 14.58 3.50
CA GLU A 60 -0.82 15.41 3.55
C GLU A 60 -1.71 15.05 4.76
N ASN A 61 -1.82 13.76 5.13
CA ASN A 61 -2.58 13.32 6.28
C ASN A 61 -1.92 13.74 7.61
N LEU A 62 -0.60 13.73 7.69
CA LEU A 62 0.14 14.23 8.86
C LEU A 62 -0.05 15.74 9.05
N ASP A 63 -0.04 16.52 7.96
CA ASP A 63 -0.34 17.96 8.01
C ASP A 63 -1.75 18.24 8.54
N LEU A 64 -2.74 17.41 8.14
CA LEU A 64 -4.10 17.52 8.65
C LEU A 64 -4.18 17.16 10.14
N LEU A 65 -3.44 16.13 10.58
CA LEU A 65 -3.35 15.75 11.98
C LEU A 65 -2.72 16.86 12.83
N GLU A 66 -1.65 17.49 12.34
CA GLU A 66 -1.03 18.62 13.03
C GLU A 66 -2.00 19.79 13.20
N LYS A 67 -2.77 20.12 12.16
CA LYS A 67 -3.82 21.14 12.21
C LYS A 67 -4.91 20.80 13.22
N GLU A 68 -5.33 19.53 13.25
CA GLU A 68 -6.32 19.04 14.21
C GLU A 68 -5.83 19.19 15.66
N ILE A 69 -4.59 18.79 15.95
CA ILE A 69 -3.98 18.94 17.28
C ILE A 69 -3.97 20.41 17.70
N LYS A 70 -3.56 21.32 16.80
CA LYS A 70 -3.58 22.76 17.07
C LYS A 70 -4.99 23.29 17.30
N ASN A 71 -5.97 22.82 16.52
CA ASN A 71 -7.36 23.23 16.67
C ASN A 71 -8.03 22.70 17.95
N ASN A 72 -7.57 21.58 18.50
CA ASN A 72 -8.08 21.05 19.77
C ASN A 72 -7.91 22.04 20.93
N VAL A 73 -6.94 22.95 20.84
CA VAL A 73 -6.72 24.03 21.81
C VAL A 73 -7.72 25.17 21.61
N THR A 74 -7.96 25.57 20.35
CA THR A 74 -8.82 26.72 19.99
C THR A 74 -10.30 26.35 19.87
N LYS A 75 -10.60 25.06 19.63
CA LYS A 75 -11.95 24.49 19.43
C LYS A 75 -12.79 25.23 18.39
N ASN A 76 -12.15 25.66 17.30
CA ASN A 76 -12.84 26.33 16.20
C ASN A 76 -13.60 25.31 15.33
N ALA A 77 -14.93 25.45 15.25
CA ALA A 77 -15.79 24.53 14.53
C ALA A 77 -15.58 24.57 13.01
N GLU A 78 -15.32 25.74 12.42
CA GLU A 78 -15.07 25.90 10.98
C GLU A 78 -13.78 25.17 10.57
N ILE A 79 -12.72 25.27 11.38
CA ILE A 79 -11.45 24.56 11.15
C ILE A 79 -11.67 23.05 11.26
N THR A 80 -12.48 22.60 12.21
CA THR A 80 -12.82 21.17 12.35
C THR A 80 -13.51 20.64 11.11
N GLU A 81 -14.50 21.36 10.60
CA GLU A 81 -15.22 21.00 9.39
C GLU A 81 -14.29 20.97 8.15
N GLU A 82 -13.42 21.98 8.01
CA GLU A 82 -12.41 22.03 6.95
C GLU A 82 -11.50 20.80 6.96
N ILE A 83 -10.98 20.43 8.16
CA ILE A 83 -10.12 19.27 8.34
C ILE A 83 -10.84 17.98 7.94
N ASN A 84 -12.08 17.78 8.39
CA ASN A 84 -12.86 16.60 8.08
C ASN A 84 -13.11 16.48 6.56
N ASN A 85 -13.51 17.56 5.92
CA ASN A 85 -13.71 17.60 4.47
C ASN A 85 -12.43 17.29 3.69
N LYS A 86 -11.27 17.77 4.13
CA LYS A 86 -9.99 17.47 3.51
C LYS A 86 -9.59 16.02 3.71
N ARG A 87 -9.82 15.47 4.91
CA ARG A 87 -9.54 14.06 5.24
C ARG A 87 -10.36 13.10 4.39
N ASP A 88 -11.66 13.39 4.20
CA ASP A 88 -12.54 12.58 3.35
C ASP A 88 -12.07 12.59 1.89
N LYS A 89 -11.74 13.77 1.37
CA LYS A 89 -11.18 13.89 0.01
C LYS A 89 -9.85 13.14 -0.14
N LEU A 90 -8.99 13.20 0.87
CA LEU A 90 -7.71 12.49 0.87
C LEU A 90 -7.92 10.97 0.89
N THR A 91 -8.86 10.49 1.69
CA THR A 91 -9.24 9.06 1.74
C THR A 91 -9.72 8.57 0.38
N ILE A 92 -10.61 9.32 -0.27
CA ILE A 92 -11.10 9.00 -1.62
C ILE A 92 -9.93 9.01 -2.62
N ARG A 93 -9.03 9.99 -2.57
CA ARG A 93 -7.86 10.05 -3.46
C ARG A 93 -6.94 8.86 -3.28
N LYS A 94 -6.65 8.44 -2.04
CA LYS A 94 -5.84 7.25 -1.73
C LYS A 94 -6.48 6.00 -2.33
N TYR A 95 -7.77 5.83 -2.12
CA TYR A 95 -8.52 4.70 -2.66
C TYR A 95 -8.49 4.66 -4.20
N LEU A 96 -8.85 5.77 -4.84
CA LEU A 96 -8.88 5.86 -6.32
C LEU A 96 -7.49 5.67 -6.93
N TYR A 97 -6.46 6.25 -6.31
CA TYR A 97 -5.09 6.06 -6.77
C TYR A 97 -4.67 4.59 -6.70
N THR A 98 -4.91 3.93 -5.56
CA THR A 98 -4.56 2.51 -5.36
C THR A 98 -5.30 1.61 -6.35
N ALA A 99 -6.59 1.82 -6.51
CA ALA A 99 -7.42 1.07 -7.46
C ALA A 99 -6.92 1.23 -8.90
N ASN A 100 -6.68 2.48 -9.32
CA ASN A 100 -6.17 2.76 -10.66
C ASN A 100 -4.78 2.17 -10.87
N PHE A 101 -3.89 2.29 -9.86
CA PHE A 101 -2.54 1.73 -9.96
C PHE A 101 -2.57 0.21 -10.13
N ALA A 102 -3.44 -0.50 -9.41
CA ALA A 102 -3.62 -1.93 -9.57
C ALA A 102 -4.12 -2.30 -10.97
N LEU A 103 -5.06 -1.55 -11.52
CA LEU A 103 -5.65 -1.79 -12.85
C LEU A 103 -4.65 -1.56 -13.99
N VAL A 104 -3.79 -0.54 -13.90
CA VAL A 104 -2.86 -0.18 -14.98
C VAL A 104 -1.52 -0.95 -14.93
N ASN A 105 -1.30 -1.74 -13.88
CA ASN A 105 -0.09 -2.55 -13.71
C ASN A 105 -0.35 -4.07 -13.68
N PRO A 106 -1.17 -4.64 -14.57
CA PRO A 106 -1.64 -6.04 -14.49
C PRO A 106 -0.53 -7.09 -14.71
N LYS A 107 0.60 -6.67 -15.24
CA LYS A 107 1.78 -7.53 -15.52
C LYS A 107 2.67 -7.76 -14.31
N TYR A 108 2.40 -7.08 -13.18
CA TYR A 108 3.23 -7.09 -11.99
C TYR A 108 2.47 -7.65 -10.79
N GLU A 109 3.16 -8.43 -9.96
CA GLU A 109 2.58 -8.98 -8.72
C GLU A 109 2.23 -7.91 -7.68
N VAL A 110 2.78 -6.73 -7.85
CA VAL A 110 2.40 -5.53 -7.09
C VAL A 110 0.91 -5.22 -7.21
N SER A 111 0.30 -5.44 -8.39
CA SER A 111 -1.14 -5.18 -8.61
C SER A 111 -2.04 -5.96 -7.64
N PRO A 112 -2.04 -7.30 -7.61
CA PRO A 112 -2.86 -8.04 -6.64
C PRO A 112 -2.39 -7.84 -5.21
N TYR A 113 -1.10 -7.57 -4.98
CA TYR A 113 -0.56 -7.31 -3.65
C TYR A 113 -1.18 -6.04 -3.03
N ILE A 114 -1.13 -4.90 -3.72
CA ILE A 114 -1.71 -3.65 -3.20
C ILE A 114 -3.23 -3.71 -3.09
N ALA A 115 -3.91 -4.46 -3.97
CA ALA A 115 -5.35 -4.68 -3.84
C ALA A 115 -5.69 -5.39 -2.52
N LEU A 116 -4.89 -6.37 -2.12
CA LEU A 116 -5.06 -7.13 -0.87
C LEU A 116 -4.69 -6.34 0.38
N THR A 117 -3.66 -5.50 0.31
CA THR A 117 -3.08 -4.85 1.50
C THR A 117 -3.58 -3.44 1.74
N GLU A 118 -3.98 -2.72 0.69
CA GLU A 118 -4.33 -1.31 0.77
C GLU A 118 -5.84 -1.05 0.61
N ILE A 119 -6.53 -1.89 -0.15
CA ILE A 119 -7.97 -1.77 -0.42
C ILE A 119 -8.71 -3.11 -0.30
N PRO A 120 -8.45 -3.93 0.74
CA PRO A 120 -9.09 -5.25 0.90
C PRO A 120 -10.63 -5.15 0.97
N ASP A 121 -11.13 -4.04 1.50
CA ASP A 121 -12.56 -3.78 1.68
C ASP A 121 -13.20 -3.06 0.49
N ALA A 122 -12.48 -2.92 -0.61
CA ALA A 122 -13.01 -2.34 -1.83
C ALA A 122 -14.24 -3.11 -2.34
N ASN A 123 -15.07 -2.43 -3.11
CA ASN A 123 -16.23 -3.05 -3.74
C ASN A 123 -15.81 -4.31 -4.51
N LEU A 124 -16.55 -5.42 -4.31
CA LEU A 124 -16.25 -6.72 -4.94
C LEU A 124 -16.13 -6.63 -6.47
N LYS A 125 -16.95 -5.78 -7.10
CA LYS A 125 -16.90 -5.54 -8.55
C LYS A 125 -15.55 -4.97 -9.00
N LEU A 126 -14.96 -4.09 -8.20
CA LEU A 126 -13.64 -3.52 -8.47
C LEU A 126 -12.54 -4.58 -8.28
N LEU A 127 -12.56 -5.32 -7.17
CA LEU A 127 -11.59 -6.40 -6.92
C LEU A 127 -11.67 -7.50 -8.01
N ASP A 128 -12.89 -7.87 -8.42
CA ASP A 128 -13.12 -8.78 -9.56
C ASP A 128 -12.50 -8.22 -10.86
N THR A 129 -12.67 -6.93 -11.12
CA THR A 129 -12.10 -6.30 -12.31
C THR A 129 -10.57 -6.35 -12.26
N ILE A 130 -9.96 -5.97 -11.13
CA ILE A 130 -8.50 -6.08 -10.95
C ILE A 130 -8.05 -7.52 -11.19
N SER A 131 -8.71 -8.50 -10.55
CA SER A 131 -8.35 -9.92 -10.68
C SER A 131 -8.46 -10.45 -12.13
N LYS A 132 -9.46 -10.00 -12.89
CA LYS A 132 -9.69 -10.42 -14.29
C LYS A 132 -8.72 -9.76 -15.27
N THR A 133 -8.21 -8.58 -14.97
CA THR A 133 -7.25 -7.86 -15.82
C THR A 133 -5.83 -8.36 -15.65
N LEU A 134 -5.53 -9.13 -14.60
CA LEU A 134 -4.18 -9.64 -14.36
C LEU A 134 -3.67 -10.48 -15.53
N ASP A 135 -2.41 -10.25 -15.88
CA ASP A 135 -1.68 -11.15 -16.81
C ASP A 135 -1.75 -12.60 -16.30
N PRO A 136 -1.88 -13.61 -17.19
CA PRO A 136 -1.99 -15.01 -16.80
C PRO A 136 -0.89 -15.51 -15.85
N LYS A 137 0.34 -15.01 -16.00
CA LYS A 137 1.46 -15.32 -15.10
C LYS A 137 1.20 -14.76 -13.71
N VAL A 138 0.79 -13.51 -13.62
CA VAL A 138 0.50 -12.84 -12.34
C VAL A 138 -0.74 -13.43 -11.67
N ALA A 139 -1.78 -13.77 -12.44
CA ALA A 139 -2.98 -14.43 -11.91
C ALA A 139 -2.69 -15.80 -11.26
N LYS A 140 -1.63 -16.49 -11.69
CA LYS A 140 -1.15 -17.76 -11.13
C LYS A 140 -0.14 -17.59 -9.99
N SER A 141 0.35 -16.39 -9.76
CA SER A 141 1.30 -16.08 -8.67
C SER A 141 0.64 -16.23 -7.29
N LYS A 142 1.46 -16.13 -6.25
CA LYS A 142 1.00 -16.17 -4.85
C LYS A 142 -0.11 -15.13 -4.59
N TYR A 143 0.14 -13.88 -4.96
CA TYR A 143 -0.81 -12.79 -4.69
C TYR A 143 -2.01 -12.81 -5.62
N GLY A 144 -1.84 -13.23 -6.88
CA GLY A 144 -2.97 -13.42 -7.80
C GLY A 144 -3.96 -14.48 -7.32
N LYS A 145 -3.46 -15.62 -6.83
CA LYS A 145 -4.29 -16.67 -6.22
C LYS A 145 -4.97 -16.18 -4.96
N ARG A 146 -4.22 -15.52 -4.05
CA ARG A 146 -4.77 -15.00 -2.80
C ARG A 146 -5.86 -13.96 -3.03
N LEU A 147 -5.72 -13.10 -4.04
CA LEU A 147 -6.76 -12.13 -4.39
C LEU A 147 -8.05 -12.84 -4.84
N LYS A 148 -7.96 -13.90 -5.65
CA LYS A 148 -9.13 -14.69 -6.05
C LYS A 148 -9.82 -15.37 -4.86
N GLU A 149 -9.03 -15.92 -3.94
CA GLU A 149 -9.53 -16.54 -2.70
C GLU A 149 -10.26 -15.50 -1.85
N TRP A 150 -9.64 -14.33 -1.65
CA TRP A 150 -10.22 -13.24 -0.88
C TRP A 150 -11.55 -12.76 -1.45
N ILE A 151 -11.64 -12.58 -2.76
CA ILE A 151 -12.90 -12.21 -3.43
C ILE A 151 -13.97 -13.28 -3.19
N LYS A 152 -13.61 -14.56 -3.25
CA LYS A 152 -14.54 -15.67 -3.00
C LYS A 152 -15.01 -15.68 -1.55
N GLU A 153 -14.10 -15.55 -0.58
CA GLU A 153 -14.40 -15.47 0.84
C GLU A 153 -15.38 -14.32 1.14
N ARG A 154 -15.12 -13.13 0.62
CA ARG A 154 -15.98 -11.97 0.81
C ARG A 154 -17.37 -12.15 0.20
N ARG A 155 -17.45 -12.75 -0.98
CA ARG A 155 -18.75 -13.02 -1.65
C ARG A 155 -19.61 -13.95 -0.81
N THR A 156 -19.02 -15.01 -0.25
CA THR A 156 -19.74 -15.93 0.63
C THR A 156 -20.23 -15.22 1.91
N ASN A 157 -19.47 -14.27 2.44
CA ASN A 157 -19.84 -13.53 3.65
C ASN A 157 -20.93 -12.47 3.40
N GLU A 158 -21.03 -11.93 2.17
CA GLU A 158 -22.09 -10.97 1.81
C GLU A 158 -23.45 -11.66 1.48
N GLU A 159 -23.41 -12.97 1.18
CA GLU A 159 -24.61 -13.78 0.90
C GLU A 159 -25.25 -14.42 2.16
N ASN A 160 -24.54 -14.38 3.30
CA ASN A 160 -25.01 -14.87 4.62
C ASN A 160 -25.48 -13.74 5.53
#